data_989025328bd9b1959e94a7c32cc1d9f7
#
_entry.id   989025328bd9b1959e94a7c32cc1d9f7
#
_cell.length_a   1.000
_cell.length_b   1.000
_cell.length_c   1.000
_cell.angle_alpha   90.00
_cell.angle_beta   90.00
_cell.angle_gamma   90.00
#
_symmetry.space_group_name_H-M   'P 1'
#
loop_
_entity.id
_entity.type
_entity.pdbx_description
1 polymer ?
#
loop_
_entity_poly.entity_id
_entity_poly.type
_entity_poly.pdbx_seq_one_letter_code
_entity_poly.pdbx_strand_id
1 'polypeptide(L)'
;MDALSSAHGAAQRAVLAAAGVTVRAGARVLVEDLQLQCAPGEMLAILGRNGSGKTLTLHTLAGLRRPAQGEVSVDGVPLPELSRRALALRIGLLPQDLEDAFVVSALDTVLVGRHPHLALWQWETAQDERLAREALAAVDMAEFAQRGTDSLSGGEHRRVAVAALLAQQPAVFLLDEPTNHLDPHHQLAVLALFRQLATAGRTVVTTLHDPTLAARFADRVLLLFGDGRWALGPADTTLNAAALSELYLAAMVELGQDGRRVFVSA
;
A
#
# COMPACT_ATOMS: atom_id res chain seq x y z
N MET A 1 7.62 12.73 17.57
CA MET A 1 7.64 12.67 16.11
C MET A 1 9.02 12.36 15.52
N ASP A 2 10.09 12.47 16.31
CA ASP A 2 11.48 12.22 15.86
C ASP A 2 11.98 10.76 15.98
N ALA A 3 11.25 9.90 16.69
CA ALA A 3 11.70 8.54 16.96
C ALA A 3 11.65 7.59 15.74
N LEU A 4 10.81 7.87 14.73
CA LEU A 4 10.75 7.08 13.49
C LEU A 4 11.85 7.47 12.49
N SER A 5 12.55 8.57 12.72
CA SER A 5 13.59 9.11 11.82
C SER A 5 15.02 8.68 12.19
N SER A 6 15.29 8.27 13.42
CA SER A 6 16.68 8.16 13.93
C SER A 6 17.32 6.77 13.90
N ALA A 7 16.63 5.73 13.42
CA ALA A 7 17.18 4.36 13.31
C ALA A 7 17.72 4.03 11.90
N HIS A 8 18.32 4.99 11.19
CA HIS A 8 18.78 4.79 9.82
C HIS A 8 20.30 4.78 9.68
N GLY A 9 20.89 3.63 9.95
CA GLY A 9 22.08 3.21 9.20
C GLY A 9 21.63 2.89 7.76
N ALA A 10 22.22 3.59 6.78
CA ALA A 10 22.12 3.43 5.32
C ALA A 10 21.07 2.42 4.82
N ALA A 11 19.78 2.80 4.85
CA ALA A 11 18.73 2.02 4.20
C ALA A 11 19.01 2.05 2.69
N GLN A 12 19.32 0.89 2.11
CA GLN A 12 19.38 0.72 0.67
C GLN A 12 18.09 1.30 0.07
N ARG A 13 18.23 2.20 -0.90
CA ARG A 13 17.10 2.84 -1.56
C ARG A 13 16.35 1.79 -2.37
N ALA A 14 15.18 1.38 -1.89
CA ALA A 14 14.35 0.43 -2.59
C ALA A 14 13.72 1.09 -3.81
N VAL A 15 13.84 0.42 -4.93
CA VAL A 15 13.11 0.74 -6.16
C VAL A 15 12.27 -0.48 -6.49
N LEU A 16 10.95 -0.31 -6.58
CA LEU A 16 10.07 -1.36 -7.08
C LEU A 16 9.90 -1.18 -8.59
N ALA A 17 10.15 -2.23 -9.37
CA ALA A 17 10.00 -2.21 -10.81
C ALA A 17 9.20 -3.41 -11.31
N ALA A 18 8.41 -3.19 -12.37
CA ALA A 18 7.77 -4.21 -13.16
C ALA A 18 8.16 -4.00 -14.63
N ALA A 19 8.70 -5.04 -15.26
CA ALA A 19 9.15 -5.02 -16.65
C ALA A 19 8.34 -6.03 -17.47
N GLY A 20 7.49 -5.52 -18.38
CA GLY A 20 6.67 -6.35 -19.25
C GLY A 20 5.62 -7.19 -18.52
N VAL A 21 5.15 -6.73 -17.35
CA VAL A 21 4.29 -7.54 -16.49
C VAL A 21 2.88 -7.66 -17.08
N THR A 22 2.43 -8.89 -17.25
CA THR A 22 1.05 -9.22 -17.65
C THR A 22 0.31 -9.89 -16.50
N VAL A 23 -0.83 -9.32 -16.12
CA VAL A 23 -1.71 -9.82 -15.05
C VAL A 23 -2.99 -10.39 -15.65
N ARG A 24 -3.36 -11.62 -15.26
CA ARG A 24 -4.55 -12.33 -15.76
C ARG A 24 -5.43 -12.81 -14.61
N ALA A 25 -6.72 -12.86 -14.87
CA ALA A 25 -7.70 -13.58 -14.05
C ALA A 25 -8.32 -14.69 -14.91
N GLY A 26 -7.89 -15.93 -14.70
CA GLY A 26 -8.22 -17.05 -15.59
C GLY A 26 -7.74 -16.77 -17.03
N ALA A 27 -8.65 -16.83 -17.98
CA ALA A 27 -8.36 -16.54 -19.39
C ALA A 27 -8.28 -15.03 -19.74
N ARG A 28 -8.84 -14.16 -18.87
CA ARG A 28 -8.92 -12.72 -19.12
C ARG A 28 -7.62 -12.03 -18.80
N VAL A 29 -7.08 -11.25 -19.75
CA VAL A 29 -5.97 -10.31 -19.52
C VAL A 29 -6.55 -9.04 -18.92
N LEU A 30 -6.05 -8.62 -17.75
CA LEU A 30 -6.48 -7.43 -17.04
C LEU A 30 -5.49 -6.27 -17.21
N VAL A 31 -4.20 -6.60 -17.27
CA VAL A 31 -3.08 -5.68 -17.50
C VAL A 31 -2.10 -6.38 -18.42
N GLU A 32 -1.68 -5.72 -19.50
CA GLU A 32 -0.77 -6.28 -20.48
C GLU A 32 0.49 -5.42 -20.60
N ASP A 33 1.66 -6.08 -20.61
CA ASP A 33 2.98 -5.45 -20.81
C ASP A 33 3.22 -4.20 -19.91
N LEU A 34 2.90 -4.28 -18.62
CA LEU A 34 3.07 -3.17 -17.69
C LEU A 34 4.55 -2.84 -17.50
N GLN A 35 4.89 -1.58 -17.78
CA GLN A 35 6.20 -0.99 -17.51
C GLN A 35 6.06 0.00 -16.33
N LEU A 36 6.57 -0.36 -15.17
CA LEU A 36 6.45 0.44 -13.95
C LEU A 36 7.81 0.53 -13.25
N GLN A 37 8.15 1.72 -12.81
CA GLN A 37 9.24 1.96 -11.86
C GLN A 37 8.73 2.93 -10.80
N CYS A 38 8.90 2.57 -9.53
CA CYS A 38 8.59 3.43 -8.40
C CYS A 38 9.91 3.83 -7.72
N ALA A 39 10.15 5.13 -7.63
CA ALA A 39 11.34 5.70 -7.02
C ALA A 39 11.22 5.76 -5.48
N PRO A 40 12.33 5.84 -4.76
CA PRO A 40 12.32 6.21 -3.35
C PRO A 40 11.68 7.60 -3.17
N GLY A 41 10.82 7.74 -2.17
CA GLY A 41 10.13 9.01 -1.91
C GLY A 41 8.84 9.20 -2.69
N GLU A 42 8.47 8.25 -3.54
CA GLU A 42 7.30 8.32 -4.41
C GLU A 42 6.08 7.65 -3.78
N MET A 43 4.92 8.28 -3.94
CA MET A 43 3.61 7.68 -3.67
C MET A 43 2.84 7.52 -5.00
N LEU A 44 2.61 6.27 -5.40
CA LEU A 44 1.85 5.88 -6.58
C LEU A 44 0.45 5.41 -6.17
N ALA A 45 -0.61 5.95 -6.79
CA ALA A 45 -1.96 5.42 -6.63
C ALA A 45 -2.37 4.59 -7.85
N ILE A 46 -2.95 3.42 -7.61
CA ILE A 46 -3.55 2.56 -8.64
C ILE A 46 -5.07 2.75 -8.60
N LEU A 47 -5.64 3.20 -9.69
CA LEU A 47 -7.07 3.43 -9.86
C LEU A 47 -7.66 2.51 -10.92
N GLY A 48 -8.94 2.22 -10.79
CA GLY A 48 -9.69 1.40 -11.74
C GLY A 48 -10.98 0.88 -11.13
N ARG A 49 -11.88 0.43 -11.98
CA ARG A 49 -13.16 -0.16 -11.55
C ARG A 49 -12.94 -1.46 -10.77
N ASN A 50 -14.00 -1.92 -10.09
CA ASN A 50 -14.00 -3.26 -9.51
C ASN A 50 -13.77 -4.31 -10.61
N GLY A 51 -12.87 -5.26 -10.33
CA GLY A 51 -12.47 -6.28 -11.29
C GLY A 51 -11.52 -5.81 -12.41
N SER A 52 -10.96 -4.59 -12.35
CA SER A 52 -9.95 -4.12 -13.30
C SER A 52 -8.56 -4.72 -13.07
N GLY A 53 -8.35 -5.38 -11.92
CA GLY A 53 -7.08 -6.03 -11.61
C GLY A 53 -6.20 -5.30 -10.59
N LYS A 54 -6.69 -4.26 -9.89
CA LYS A 54 -5.92 -3.51 -8.88
C LYS A 54 -5.26 -4.42 -7.85
N THR A 55 -6.04 -5.20 -7.11
CA THR A 55 -5.56 -6.16 -6.12
C THR A 55 -4.60 -7.19 -6.71
N LEU A 56 -4.95 -7.76 -7.90
CA LEU A 56 -4.09 -8.76 -8.54
C LEU A 56 -2.75 -8.17 -8.99
N THR A 57 -2.74 -6.92 -9.47
CA THR A 57 -1.52 -6.19 -9.82
C THR A 57 -0.69 -5.94 -8.56
N LEU A 58 -1.31 -5.46 -7.49
CA LEU A 58 -0.63 -5.22 -6.22
C LEU A 58 -0.03 -6.51 -5.63
N HIS A 59 -0.80 -7.62 -5.64
CA HIS A 59 -0.29 -8.94 -5.22
C HIS A 59 0.86 -9.45 -6.11
N THR A 60 0.84 -9.13 -7.40
CA THR A 60 1.96 -9.46 -8.31
C THR A 60 3.20 -8.64 -7.93
N LEU A 61 3.04 -7.33 -7.66
CA LEU A 61 4.11 -6.47 -7.18
C LEU A 61 4.66 -6.89 -5.80
N ALA A 62 3.81 -7.47 -4.96
CA ALA A 62 4.20 -8.03 -3.65
C ALA A 62 4.92 -9.39 -3.74
N GLY A 63 4.98 -10.03 -4.91
CA GLY A 63 5.53 -11.38 -5.07
C GLY A 63 4.65 -12.50 -4.52
N LEU A 64 3.39 -12.19 -4.16
CA LEU A 64 2.40 -13.20 -3.72
C LEU A 64 1.81 -13.97 -4.90
N ARG A 65 1.89 -13.39 -6.09
CA ARG A 65 1.41 -13.97 -7.32
C ARG A 65 2.48 -13.82 -8.42
N ARG A 66 2.67 -14.88 -9.19
CA ARG A 66 3.53 -14.81 -10.39
C ARG A 66 2.80 -14.07 -11.51
N PRO A 67 3.45 -13.14 -12.22
CA PRO A 67 2.90 -12.56 -13.43
C PRO A 67 2.75 -13.66 -14.50
N ALA A 68 1.81 -13.45 -15.45
CA ALA A 68 1.68 -14.35 -16.61
C ALA A 68 2.85 -14.20 -17.58
N GLN A 69 3.39 -12.97 -17.68
CA GLN A 69 4.60 -12.62 -18.42
C GLN A 69 5.31 -11.48 -17.71
N GLY A 70 6.58 -11.28 -18.03
CA GLY A 70 7.40 -10.23 -17.44
C GLY A 70 7.91 -10.56 -16.04
N GLU A 71 8.51 -9.57 -15.41
CA GLU A 71 9.21 -9.72 -14.14
C GLU A 71 8.99 -8.52 -13.23
N VAL A 72 8.95 -8.80 -11.91
CA VAL A 72 8.97 -7.79 -10.86
C VAL A 72 10.29 -7.89 -10.10
N SER A 73 10.90 -6.75 -9.82
CA SER A 73 12.14 -6.65 -9.04
C SER A 73 12.05 -5.56 -7.97
N VAL A 74 12.84 -5.72 -6.91
CA VAL A 74 13.06 -4.72 -5.86
C VAL A 74 14.57 -4.54 -5.65
N ASP A 75 15.03 -3.29 -5.59
CA ASP A 75 16.47 -2.95 -5.57
C ASP A 75 17.26 -3.57 -6.74
N GLY A 76 16.61 -3.76 -7.90
CA GLY A 76 17.19 -4.41 -9.08
C GLY A 76 17.31 -5.93 -8.97
N VAL A 77 16.82 -6.55 -7.89
CA VAL A 77 16.83 -8.01 -7.70
C VAL A 77 15.44 -8.58 -8.02
N PRO A 78 15.31 -9.55 -8.95
CA PRO A 78 14.06 -10.23 -9.25
C PRO A 78 13.45 -10.85 -7.99
N LEU A 79 12.13 -10.68 -7.78
CA LEU A 79 11.47 -11.18 -6.56
C LEU A 79 11.65 -12.70 -6.35
N PRO A 80 11.65 -13.56 -7.40
CA PRO A 80 11.86 -15.00 -7.22
C PRO A 80 13.26 -15.38 -6.69
N GLU A 81 14.25 -14.50 -6.81
CA GLU A 81 15.63 -14.72 -6.33
C GLU A 81 15.77 -14.39 -4.83
N LEU A 82 14.81 -13.68 -4.27
CA LEU A 82 14.80 -13.32 -2.85
C LEU A 82 14.19 -14.44 -2.00
N SER A 83 14.83 -14.72 -0.85
CA SER A 83 14.16 -15.51 0.18
C SER A 83 12.92 -14.77 0.70
N ARG A 84 11.91 -15.51 1.21
CA ARG A 84 10.68 -14.90 1.76
C ARG A 84 10.99 -13.85 2.84
N ARG A 85 11.99 -14.13 3.69
CA ARG A 85 12.43 -13.18 4.72
C ARG A 85 13.07 -11.93 4.10
N ALA A 86 13.95 -12.09 3.11
CA ALA A 86 14.59 -10.98 2.43
C ALA A 86 13.57 -10.11 1.68
N LEU A 87 12.53 -10.72 1.12
CA LEU A 87 11.42 -10.01 0.48
C LEU A 87 10.60 -9.24 1.52
N ALA A 88 10.23 -9.88 2.64
CA ALA A 88 9.45 -9.25 3.71
C ALA A 88 10.19 -8.09 4.42
N LEU A 89 11.53 -8.08 4.42
CA LEU A 89 12.29 -6.93 4.90
C LEU A 89 12.26 -5.74 3.92
N ARG A 90 11.92 -5.95 2.66
CA ARG A 90 11.88 -4.92 1.62
C ARG A 90 10.49 -4.46 1.28
N ILE A 91 9.53 -5.38 1.20
CA ILE A 91 8.15 -5.12 0.78
C ILE A 91 7.21 -5.54 1.92
N GLY A 92 6.34 -4.63 2.31
CA GLY A 92 5.23 -4.90 3.20
C GLY A 92 3.91 -4.70 2.46
N LEU A 93 2.94 -5.56 2.73
CA LEU A 93 1.61 -5.50 2.11
C LEU A 93 0.53 -5.35 3.19
N LEU A 94 -0.32 -4.34 3.04
CA LEU A 94 -1.61 -4.25 3.71
C LEU A 94 -2.68 -4.85 2.78
N PRO A 95 -3.24 -6.02 3.08
CA PRO A 95 -4.27 -6.62 2.23
C PRO A 95 -5.62 -5.90 2.36
N GLN A 96 -6.51 -6.10 1.39
CA GLN A 96 -7.87 -5.54 1.41
C GLN A 96 -8.69 -6.14 2.54
N ASP A 97 -8.75 -7.46 2.61
CA ASP A 97 -9.47 -8.21 3.64
C ASP A 97 -8.49 -8.63 4.76
N LEU A 98 -8.95 -8.49 5.98
CA LEU A 98 -8.23 -8.89 7.19
C LEU A 98 -8.97 -10.06 7.81
N GLU A 99 -8.36 -11.24 7.80
CA GLU A 99 -8.88 -12.43 8.46
C GLU A 99 -8.04 -12.71 9.71
N ASP A 100 -8.65 -12.68 10.86
CA ASP A 100 -8.01 -13.14 12.09
C ASP A 100 -8.20 -14.66 12.22
N ALA A 101 -7.11 -15.39 12.12
CA ALA A 101 -7.12 -16.82 12.37
C ALA A 101 -7.33 -17.16 13.85
N PHE A 102 -6.98 -16.25 14.76
CA PHE A 102 -7.04 -16.43 16.21
C PHE A 102 -7.35 -15.09 16.89
N VAL A 103 -8.01 -15.17 18.04
CA VAL A 103 -8.20 -14.00 18.93
C VAL A 103 -6.91 -13.77 19.71
N VAL A 104 -6.24 -12.66 19.40
CA VAL A 104 -5.01 -12.21 20.05
C VAL A 104 -5.13 -10.73 20.41
N SER A 105 -4.22 -10.18 21.20
CA SER A 105 -4.25 -8.75 21.49
C SER A 105 -3.84 -7.91 20.24
N ALA A 106 -4.26 -6.64 20.22
CA ALA A 106 -3.83 -5.71 19.18
C ALA A 106 -2.28 -5.59 19.15
N LEU A 107 -1.62 -5.62 20.30
CA LEU A 107 -0.18 -5.58 20.40
C LEU A 107 0.46 -6.83 19.79
N ASP A 108 -0.06 -8.03 20.08
CA ASP A 108 0.46 -9.28 19.51
C ASP A 108 0.30 -9.28 17.98
N THR A 109 -0.84 -8.79 17.47
CA THR A 109 -1.05 -8.62 16.02
C THR A 109 0.03 -7.71 15.41
N VAL A 110 0.35 -6.60 16.07
CA VAL A 110 1.38 -5.67 15.55
C VAL A 110 2.78 -6.26 15.66
N LEU A 111 3.06 -7.07 16.68
CA LEU A 111 4.35 -7.77 16.85
C LEU A 111 4.61 -8.78 15.71
N VAL A 112 3.57 -9.34 15.07
CA VAL A 112 3.75 -10.18 13.86
C VAL A 112 4.52 -9.41 12.77
N GLY A 113 4.33 -8.09 12.66
CA GLY A 113 5.09 -7.24 11.76
C GLY A 113 6.61 -7.28 11.99
N ARG A 114 7.07 -7.66 13.20
CA ARG A 114 8.50 -7.78 13.54
C ARG A 114 9.11 -9.11 13.15
N HIS A 115 8.33 -10.16 12.83
CA HIS A 115 8.84 -11.49 12.48
C HIS A 115 9.97 -11.49 11.42
N PRO A 116 9.92 -10.68 10.34
CA PRO A 116 11.03 -10.66 9.38
C PRO A 116 12.38 -10.23 9.98
N HIS A 117 12.37 -9.50 11.08
CA HIS A 117 13.58 -9.02 11.77
C HIS A 117 14.16 -10.04 12.74
N LEU A 118 13.36 -10.99 13.22
CA LEU A 118 13.79 -12.00 14.19
C LEU A 118 14.62 -13.08 13.52
N ALA A 119 15.64 -13.58 14.22
CA ALA A 119 16.34 -14.78 13.81
C ALA A 119 15.48 -16.04 14.07
N LEU A 120 15.81 -17.14 13.44
CA LEU A 120 15.14 -18.42 13.68
C LEU A 120 15.24 -18.78 15.18
N TRP A 121 14.10 -19.09 15.80
CA TRP A 121 13.97 -19.38 17.24
C TRP A 121 14.23 -18.19 18.19
N GLN A 122 14.28 -16.97 17.67
CA GLN A 122 14.37 -15.77 18.48
C GLN A 122 12.97 -15.27 18.83
N TRP A 123 12.75 -14.96 20.11
CA TRP A 123 11.54 -14.26 20.59
C TRP A 123 11.69 -12.75 20.38
N GLU A 124 10.55 -12.07 20.40
CA GLU A 124 10.49 -10.61 20.34
C GLU A 124 11.28 -10.00 21.51
N THR A 125 11.99 -8.93 21.21
CA THR A 125 12.77 -8.19 22.19
C THR A 125 11.98 -7.02 22.76
N ALA A 126 12.45 -6.41 23.86
CA ALA A 126 11.88 -5.15 24.35
C ALA A 126 11.93 -4.02 23.30
N GLN A 127 12.88 -4.08 22.35
CA GLN A 127 12.95 -3.18 21.22
C GLN A 127 11.78 -3.40 20.25
N ASP A 128 11.45 -4.64 19.93
CA ASP A 128 10.35 -4.98 19.03
C ASP A 128 9.00 -4.57 19.65
N GLU A 129 8.81 -4.82 20.95
CA GLU A 129 7.61 -4.37 21.67
C GLU A 129 7.48 -2.84 21.66
N ARG A 130 8.57 -2.10 21.87
CA ARG A 130 8.55 -0.64 21.80
C ARG A 130 8.14 -0.17 20.42
N LEU A 131 8.72 -0.71 19.33
CA LEU A 131 8.37 -0.37 17.96
C LEU A 131 6.90 -0.70 17.65
N ALA A 132 6.38 -1.82 18.14
CA ALA A 132 4.98 -2.18 17.99
C ALA A 132 4.04 -1.18 18.70
N ARG A 133 4.40 -0.74 19.92
CA ARG A 133 3.63 0.29 20.64
C ARG A 133 3.70 1.66 19.98
N GLU A 134 4.86 2.05 19.44
CA GLU A 134 5.02 3.28 18.65
C GLU A 134 4.15 3.22 17.38
N ALA A 135 4.09 2.07 16.72
CA ALA A 135 3.24 1.86 15.55
C ALA A 135 1.73 1.95 15.89
N LEU A 136 1.29 1.37 17.02
CA LEU A 136 -0.08 1.54 17.52
C LEU A 136 -0.40 3.01 17.82
N ALA A 137 0.52 3.73 18.45
CA ALA A 137 0.34 5.15 18.74
C ALA A 137 0.22 6.00 17.46
N ALA A 138 0.96 5.65 16.41
CA ALA A 138 0.91 6.37 15.12
C ALA A 138 -0.44 6.28 14.40
N VAL A 139 -1.31 5.35 14.81
CA VAL A 139 -2.66 5.15 14.26
C VAL A 139 -3.77 5.32 15.31
N ASP A 140 -3.49 6.01 16.40
CA ASP A 140 -4.43 6.27 17.52
C ASP A 140 -5.02 4.99 18.15
N MET A 141 -4.17 3.94 18.30
CA MET A 141 -4.56 2.64 18.87
C MET A 141 -3.76 2.28 20.13
N ALA A 142 -2.99 3.22 20.71
CA ALA A 142 -2.13 2.94 21.87
C ALA A 142 -2.90 2.38 23.07
N GLU A 143 -4.09 2.92 23.38
CA GLU A 143 -4.93 2.50 24.52
C GLU A 143 -5.56 1.12 24.30
N PHE A 144 -5.62 0.65 23.05
CA PHE A 144 -6.19 -0.63 22.67
C PHE A 144 -5.16 -1.77 22.62
N ALA A 145 -3.90 -1.52 22.98
CA ALA A 145 -2.80 -2.49 22.85
C ALA A 145 -3.10 -3.87 23.42
N GLN A 146 -3.79 -3.94 24.57
CA GLN A 146 -4.15 -5.19 25.25
C GLN A 146 -5.55 -5.71 24.89
N ARG A 147 -6.27 -5.02 24.02
CA ARG A 147 -7.62 -5.40 23.62
C ARG A 147 -7.60 -6.54 22.62
N GLY A 148 -8.47 -7.53 22.76
CA GLY A 148 -8.62 -8.64 21.82
C GLY A 148 -9.15 -8.16 20.47
N THR A 149 -8.61 -8.71 19.40
CA THR A 149 -8.98 -8.34 18.02
C THR A 149 -10.45 -8.59 17.73
N ASP A 150 -11.06 -9.60 18.31
CA ASP A 150 -12.49 -9.93 18.18
C ASP A 150 -13.44 -8.85 18.71
N SER A 151 -12.94 -7.96 19.57
CA SER A 151 -13.70 -6.86 20.16
C SER A 151 -13.52 -5.51 19.45
N LEU A 152 -12.69 -5.47 18.41
CA LEU A 152 -12.41 -4.27 17.64
C LEU A 152 -13.48 -4.04 16.57
N SER A 153 -13.85 -2.78 16.35
CA SER A 153 -14.61 -2.40 15.14
C SER A 153 -13.80 -2.61 13.88
N GLY A 154 -14.44 -2.69 12.71
CA GLY A 154 -13.74 -2.85 11.43
C GLY A 154 -12.70 -1.75 11.17
N GLY A 155 -12.99 -0.50 11.55
CA GLY A 155 -12.04 0.60 11.44
C GLY A 155 -10.86 0.50 12.41
N GLU A 156 -11.09 0.07 13.66
CA GLU A 156 -10.03 -0.21 14.64
C GLU A 156 -9.13 -1.35 14.16
N HIS A 157 -9.75 -2.42 13.65
CA HIS A 157 -9.05 -3.56 13.08
C HIS A 157 -8.14 -3.16 11.90
N ARG A 158 -8.67 -2.32 10.99
CA ARG A 158 -7.90 -1.75 9.88
C ARG A 158 -6.69 -0.95 10.37
N ARG A 159 -6.85 -0.13 11.40
CA ARG A 159 -5.76 0.65 12.01
C ARG A 159 -4.71 -0.24 12.67
N VAL A 160 -5.10 -1.31 13.35
CA VAL A 160 -4.16 -2.31 13.90
C VAL A 160 -3.36 -2.98 12.78
N ALA A 161 -3.97 -3.33 11.66
CA ALA A 161 -3.26 -3.88 10.50
C ALA A 161 -2.28 -2.88 9.88
N VAL A 162 -2.65 -1.60 9.82
CA VAL A 162 -1.72 -0.52 9.43
C VAL A 162 -0.55 -0.45 10.41
N ALA A 163 -0.80 -0.53 11.72
CA ALA A 163 0.28 -0.54 12.72
C ALA A 163 1.22 -1.74 12.56
N ALA A 164 0.70 -2.94 12.26
CA ALA A 164 1.52 -4.12 11.99
C ALA A 164 2.45 -3.90 10.77
N LEU A 165 1.91 -3.30 9.70
CA LEU A 165 2.71 -2.93 8.54
C LEU A 165 3.77 -1.85 8.85
N LEU A 166 3.45 -0.87 9.70
CA LEU A 166 4.43 0.12 10.18
C LEU A 166 5.53 -0.52 11.01
N ALA A 167 5.18 -1.44 11.90
CA ALA A 167 6.14 -2.17 12.72
C ALA A 167 7.10 -3.03 11.88
N GLN A 168 6.68 -3.53 10.72
CA GLN A 168 7.52 -4.25 9.76
C GLN A 168 8.64 -3.35 9.18
N GLN A 169 8.43 -2.02 9.09
CA GLN A 169 9.40 -1.04 8.59
C GLN A 169 9.98 -1.36 7.20
N PRO A 170 9.19 -1.77 6.20
CA PRO A 170 9.71 -2.10 4.88
C PRO A 170 10.17 -0.84 4.14
N ALA A 171 10.96 -1.03 3.07
CA ALA A 171 11.34 0.06 2.18
C ALA A 171 10.19 0.43 1.20
N VAL A 172 9.39 -0.57 0.82
CA VAL A 172 8.23 -0.45 -0.08
C VAL A 172 6.95 -0.84 0.67
N PHE A 173 5.99 0.05 0.71
CA PHE A 173 4.66 -0.18 1.26
C PHE A 173 3.66 -0.41 0.12
N LEU A 174 3.00 -1.55 0.10
CA LEU A 174 1.92 -1.87 -0.82
C LEU A 174 0.61 -1.89 -0.03
N LEU A 175 -0.37 -1.08 -0.44
CA LEU A 175 -1.60 -0.87 0.32
C LEU A 175 -2.80 -1.20 -0.57
N ASP A 176 -3.52 -2.26 -0.24
CA ASP A 176 -4.76 -2.61 -0.95
C ASP A 176 -5.96 -1.99 -0.24
N GLU A 177 -6.52 -0.93 -0.85
CA GLU A 177 -7.67 -0.19 -0.36
C GLU A 177 -7.55 0.20 1.14
N PRO A 178 -6.48 0.94 1.54
CA PRO A 178 -6.18 1.19 2.95
C PRO A 178 -7.25 2.01 3.67
N THR A 179 -8.11 2.68 2.92
CA THR A 179 -9.16 3.57 3.43
C THR A 179 -10.51 2.89 3.63
N ASN A 180 -10.66 1.61 3.25
CA ASN A 180 -11.92 0.89 3.41
C ASN A 180 -12.28 0.74 4.90
N HIS A 181 -13.57 0.83 5.20
CA HIS A 181 -14.16 0.75 6.56
C HIS A 181 -13.72 1.87 7.52
N LEU A 182 -13.01 2.89 7.03
CA LEU A 182 -12.64 4.07 7.80
C LEU A 182 -13.59 5.23 7.51
N ASP A 183 -13.88 6.01 8.54
CA ASP A 183 -14.55 7.31 8.36
C ASP A 183 -13.60 8.32 7.66
N PRO A 184 -14.13 9.45 7.14
CA PRO A 184 -13.33 10.41 6.38
C PRO A 184 -12.13 10.97 7.16
N HIS A 185 -12.22 11.12 8.48
CA HIS A 185 -11.12 11.60 9.30
C HIS A 185 -9.96 10.59 9.29
N HIS A 186 -10.24 9.32 9.57
CA HIS A 186 -9.23 8.28 9.59
C HIS A 186 -8.70 7.92 8.20
N GLN A 187 -9.52 8.03 7.14
CA GLN A 187 -9.04 7.89 5.76
C GLN A 187 -7.92 8.88 5.43
N LEU A 188 -8.15 10.17 5.77
CA LEU A 188 -7.16 11.22 5.56
C LEU A 188 -5.93 11.02 6.44
N ALA A 189 -6.10 10.62 7.70
CA ALA A 189 -4.99 10.37 8.62
C ALA A 189 -4.07 9.24 8.12
N VAL A 190 -4.63 8.11 7.66
CA VAL A 190 -3.87 6.99 7.12
C VAL A 190 -3.12 7.38 5.84
N LEU A 191 -3.76 8.07 4.90
CA LEU A 191 -3.09 8.50 3.67
C LEU A 191 -2.01 9.56 3.96
N ALA A 192 -2.25 10.49 4.89
CA ALA A 192 -1.24 11.47 5.31
C ALA A 192 -0.03 10.81 5.96
N LEU A 193 -0.23 9.77 6.78
CA LEU A 193 0.84 8.99 7.39
C LEU A 193 1.73 8.33 6.31
N PHE A 194 1.13 7.66 5.32
CA PHE A 194 1.90 7.05 4.23
C PHE A 194 2.55 8.09 3.32
N ARG A 195 1.93 9.25 3.11
CA ARG A 195 2.56 10.37 2.42
C ARG A 195 3.79 10.89 3.17
N GLN A 196 3.75 10.99 4.49
CA GLN A 196 4.91 11.35 5.31
C GLN A 196 6.03 10.31 5.19
N LEU A 197 5.70 9.01 5.18
CA LEU A 197 6.68 7.94 4.96
C LEU A 197 7.31 8.02 3.57
N ALA A 198 6.52 8.33 2.54
CA ALA A 198 7.06 8.59 1.21
C ALA A 198 8.02 9.79 1.24
N THR A 199 7.62 10.93 1.82
CA THR A 199 8.49 12.11 1.95
C THR A 199 9.78 11.80 2.73
N ALA A 200 9.74 10.83 3.66
CA ALA A 200 10.91 10.33 4.38
C ALA A 200 11.76 9.31 3.56
N GLY A 201 11.46 9.13 2.27
CA GLY A 201 12.25 8.30 1.35
C GLY A 201 11.76 6.88 1.18
N ARG A 202 10.59 6.51 1.73
CA ARG A 202 9.96 5.21 1.46
C ARG A 202 9.22 5.23 0.12
N THR A 203 9.02 4.08 -0.47
CA THR A 203 8.15 3.94 -1.67
C THR A 203 6.78 3.45 -1.22
N VAL A 204 5.72 4.11 -1.68
CA VAL A 204 4.34 3.74 -1.36
C VAL A 204 3.56 3.48 -2.65
N VAL A 205 2.93 2.33 -2.77
CA VAL A 205 1.97 2.01 -3.84
C VAL A 205 0.65 1.67 -3.20
N THR A 206 -0.40 2.38 -3.54
CA THR A 206 -1.73 2.18 -2.94
C THR A 206 -2.81 2.01 -4.00
N THR A 207 -3.72 1.07 -3.82
CA THR A 207 -4.97 1.06 -4.59
C THR A 207 -5.98 1.97 -3.92
N LEU A 208 -6.69 2.75 -4.71
CA LEU A 208 -7.74 3.66 -4.24
C LEU A 208 -8.97 3.58 -5.16
N HIS A 209 -10.15 3.88 -4.59
CA HIS A 209 -11.38 4.04 -5.36
C HIS A 209 -11.68 5.51 -5.69
N ASP A 210 -11.29 6.42 -4.81
CA ASP A 210 -11.57 7.85 -4.95
C ASP A 210 -10.41 8.56 -5.68
N PRO A 211 -10.65 9.05 -6.91
CA PRO A 211 -9.66 9.82 -7.66
C PRO A 211 -9.30 11.15 -6.99
N THR A 212 -10.18 11.71 -6.15
CA THR A 212 -9.91 12.92 -5.37
C THR A 212 -8.82 12.67 -4.33
N LEU A 213 -8.88 11.52 -3.64
CA LEU A 213 -7.82 11.13 -2.70
C LEU A 213 -6.50 10.85 -3.44
N ALA A 214 -6.55 10.21 -4.62
CA ALA A 214 -5.37 10.00 -5.44
C ALA A 214 -4.75 11.35 -5.88
N ALA A 215 -5.55 12.29 -6.35
CA ALA A 215 -5.08 13.62 -6.74
C ALA A 215 -4.45 14.40 -5.57
N ARG A 216 -4.90 14.14 -4.35
CA ARG A 216 -4.41 14.85 -3.14
C ARG A 216 -3.09 14.29 -2.61
N PHE A 217 -2.87 12.98 -2.71
CA PHE A 217 -1.78 12.32 -1.99
C PHE A 217 -0.72 11.70 -2.89
N ALA A 218 -1.07 11.29 -4.13
CA ALA A 218 -0.15 10.60 -5.01
C ALA A 218 0.67 11.55 -5.89
N ASP A 219 1.93 11.19 -6.15
CA ASP A 219 2.78 11.87 -7.12
C ASP A 219 2.44 11.41 -8.54
N ARG A 220 2.18 10.10 -8.68
CA ARG A 220 1.80 9.47 -9.96
C ARG A 220 0.61 8.56 -9.78
N VAL A 221 -0.07 8.30 -10.88
CA VAL A 221 -1.20 7.38 -10.91
C VAL A 221 -1.04 6.34 -12.01
N LEU A 222 -1.47 5.12 -11.72
CA LEU A 222 -1.63 4.03 -12.66
C LEU A 222 -3.15 3.76 -12.82
N LEU A 223 -3.68 4.02 -14.00
CA LEU A 223 -5.07 3.74 -14.36
C LEU A 223 -5.16 2.36 -15.00
N LEU A 224 -6.00 1.46 -14.46
CA LEU A 224 -6.22 0.11 -14.97
C LEU A 224 -7.64 0.00 -15.57
N PHE A 225 -7.72 -0.16 -16.91
CA PHE A 225 -9.01 -0.24 -17.61
C PHE A 225 -9.65 -1.64 -17.51
N GLY A 226 -8.84 -2.68 -17.20
CA GLY A 226 -9.32 -4.06 -17.01
C GLY A 226 -9.57 -4.83 -18.30
N ASP A 227 -9.03 -4.35 -19.41
CA ASP A 227 -9.07 -4.95 -20.74
C ASP A 227 -7.64 -5.12 -21.35
N GLY A 228 -6.63 -5.12 -20.48
CA GLY A 228 -5.22 -5.13 -20.84
C GLY A 228 -4.59 -3.74 -20.81
N ARG A 229 -5.35 -2.69 -21.14
CA ARG A 229 -4.85 -1.32 -21.20
C ARG A 229 -4.61 -0.71 -19.83
N TRP A 230 -3.61 0.14 -19.78
CA TRP A 230 -3.27 0.96 -18.61
C TRP A 230 -2.71 2.31 -19.05
N ALA A 231 -2.75 3.29 -18.14
CA ALA A 231 -2.09 4.58 -18.32
C ALA A 231 -1.32 4.93 -17.04
N LEU A 232 -0.09 5.40 -17.17
CA LEU A 232 0.79 5.75 -16.05
C LEU A 232 1.37 7.14 -16.30
N GLY A 233 1.28 8.01 -15.31
CA GLY A 233 1.85 9.36 -15.41
C GLY A 233 1.69 10.16 -14.12
N PRO A 234 2.19 11.41 -14.10
CA PRO A 234 1.98 12.33 -12.99
C PRO A 234 0.49 12.50 -12.67
N ALA A 235 0.14 12.59 -11.38
CA ALA A 235 -1.25 12.66 -10.95
C ALA A 235 -1.96 13.93 -11.47
N ASP A 236 -1.24 15.03 -11.60
CA ASP A 236 -1.76 16.32 -12.07
C ASP A 236 -2.21 16.29 -13.54
N THR A 237 -1.55 15.54 -14.40
CA THR A 237 -1.84 15.45 -15.83
C THR A 237 -2.68 14.23 -16.21
N THR A 238 -2.44 13.08 -15.53
CA THR A 238 -3.09 11.82 -15.86
C THR A 238 -4.52 11.75 -15.33
N LEU A 239 -4.78 12.33 -14.15
CA LEU A 239 -6.13 12.47 -13.64
C LEU A 239 -6.81 13.65 -14.31
N ASN A 240 -7.77 13.38 -15.18
CA ASN A 240 -8.64 14.38 -15.81
C ASN A 240 -10.01 13.77 -16.08
N ALA A 241 -11.00 14.63 -16.32
CA ALA A 241 -12.39 14.20 -16.51
C ALA A 241 -12.55 13.18 -17.64
N ALA A 242 -11.82 13.31 -18.75
CA ALA A 242 -11.90 12.41 -19.89
C ALA A 242 -11.35 11.01 -19.56
N ALA A 243 -10.14 10.94 -19.00
CA ALA A 243 -9.51 9.67 -18.60
C ALA A 243 -10.32 8.93 -17.53
N LEU A 244 -10.84 9.68 -16.53
CA LEU A 244 -11.68 9.10 -15.49
C LEU A 244 -13.05 8.66 -16.00
N SER A 245 -13.64 9.38 -16.96
CA SER A 245 -14.91 8.97 -17.60
C SER A 245 -14.73 7.66 -18.37
N GLU A 246 -13.63 7.50 -19.10
CA GLU A 246 -13.29 6.24 -19.75
C GLU A 246 -13.03 5.12 -18.72
N LEU A 247 -12.24 5.42 -17.67
CA LEU A 247 -11.89 4.46 -16.62
C LEU A 247 -13.14 3.91 -15.90
N TYR A 248 -14.05 4.80 -15.50
CA TYR A 248 -15.23 4.43 -14.70
C TYR A 248 -16.47 4.11 -15.53
N LEU A 249 -16.45 4.34 -16.85
CA LEU A 249 -17.58 4.22 -17.77
C LEU A 249 -18.79 5.06 -17.32
N ALA A 250 -18.51 6.22 -16.77
CA ALA A 250 -19.50 7.18 -16.28
C ALA A 250 -18.98 8.59 -16.56
N ALA A 251 -19.87 9.52 -16.84
CA ALA A 251 -19.46 10.91 -17.01
C ALA A 251 -18.84 11.43 -15.70
N MET A 252 -17.60 11.88 -15.78
CA MET A 252 -16.87 12.45 -14.66
C MET A 252 -16.60 13.92 -14.91
N VAL A 253 -16.73 14.72 -13.86
CA VAL A 253 -16.45 16.15 -13.88
C VAL A 253 -15.34 16.47 -12.90
N GLU A 254 -14.43 17.33 -13.31
CA GLU A 254 -13.41 17.89 -12.43
C GLU A 254 -13.89 19.25 -11.91
N LEU A 255 -13.92 19.37 -10.61
CA LEU A 255 -14.21 20.62 -9.90
C LEU A 255 -12.91 21.07 -9.21
N GLY A 256 -12.57 22.35 -9.34
CA GLY A 256 -11.42 22.95 -8.67
C GLY A 256 -11.87 24.00 -7.68
N GLN A 257 -11.36 23.94 -6.45
CA GLN A 257 -11.54 25.00 -5.47
C GLN A 257 -10.27 25.11 -4.63
N ASP A 258 -9.76 26.33 -4.48
CA ASP A 258 -8.59 26.65 -3.65
C ASP A 258 -7.35 25.76 -3.94
N GLY A 259 -7.08 25.48 -5.22
CA GLY A 259 -5.99 24.63 -5.67
C GLY A 259 -6.18 23.13 -5.39
N ARG A 260 -7.36 22.72 -4.92
CA ARG A 260 -7.74 21.30 -4.73
C ARG A 260 -8.57 20.82 -5.91
N ARG A 261 -8.25 19.65 -6.38
CA ARG A 261 -8.98 18.96 -7.46
C ARG A 261 -9.93 17.94 -6.85
N VAL A 262 -11.19 18.01 -7.23
CA VAL A 262 -12.26 17.09 -6.81
C VAL A 262 -12.88 16.48 -8.04
N PHE A 263 -13.06 15.18 -8.07
CA PHE A 263 -13.65 14.44 -9.16
C PHE A 263 -14.97 13.83 -8.71
N VAL A 264 -16.06 14.16 -9.42
CA VAL A 264 -17.40 13.66 -9.12
C VAL A 264 -18.04 13.08 -10.39
N SER A 265 -18.95 12.13 -10.21
CA SER A 265 -19.84 11.71 -11.30
C SER A 265 -20.83 12.83 -11.63
N ALA A 266 -21.04 13.09 -12.92
CA ALA A 266 -22.00 14.08 -13.40
C ALA A 266 -23.45 13.67 -13.16
#